data_f7736686c66f58847c117a3f1494fd74
#
_entry.id   f7736686c66f58847c117a3f1494fd74
#
_cell.length_a   1.000
_cell.length_b   1.000
_cell.length_c   1.000
_cell.angle_alpha   90.00
_cell.angle_beta   90.00
_cell.angle_gamma   90.00
#
_symmetry.space_group_name_H-M   'P 1'
#
loop_
_entity.id
_entity.type
_entity.pdbx_description
1 polymer ?
#
loop_
_entity_poly.entity_id
_entity_poly.type
_entity_poly.pdbx_seq_one_letter_code
_entity_poly.pdbx_strand_id
1 'polypeptide(L)'
;MLNFTKKEIISELQKFLKIYNNRPISNNKNGMKINHMFAFFFILRKLKPNYVIESGVLRGQGTWLIEKALPNTKIFSIDLDLSTRKYISKKVKYLNQDFKYFDEKIDPKKTLVFFD
;
A
#
# COMPACT_ATOMS: atom_id res chain seq x y z
N MET A 1 2.16 0.24 20.46
CA MET A 1 2.22 1.69 20.16
C MET A 1 3.37 1.98 19.20
N LEU A 2 3.14 2.83 18.21
CA LEU A 2 4.20 3.25 17.30
C LEU A 2 5.07 4.30 17.97
N ASN A 3 6.35 3.97 18.18
CA ASN A 3 7.34 4.90 18.69
C ASN A 3 8.24 5.33 17.54
N PHE A 4 8.43 6.63 17.41
CA PHE A 4 9.31 7.19 16.38
C PHE A 4 9.92 8.52 16.83
N THR A 5 11.03 8.86 16.22
CA THR A 5 11.72 10.13 16.46
C THR A 5 11.59 11.05 15.25
N LYS A 6 11.80 12.33 15.44
CA LYS A 6 11.86 13.30 14.35
C LYS A 6 12.92 12.91 13.32
N LYS A 7 14.07 12.40 13.79
CA LYS A 7 15.16 11.94 12.92
C LYS A 7 14.73 10.79 12.02
N GLU A 8 13.98 9.84 12.57
CA GLU A 8 13.41 8.73 11.78
C GLU A 8 12.46 9.22 10.70
N ILE A 9 11.57 10.15 11.06
CA ILE A 9 10.62 10.72 10.10
C ILE A 9 11.36 11.38 8.95
N ILE A 10 12.37 12.21 9.22
CA ILE A 10 13.14 12.89 8.18
C ILE A 10 13.87 11.90 7.29
N SER A 11 14.50 10.87 7.87
CA SER A 11 15.21 9.84 7.12
C SER A 11 14.26 9.06 6.21
N GLU A 12 13.11 8.66 6.71
CA GLU A 12 12.10 7.94 5.92
C GLU A 12 11.47 8.83 4.84
N LEU A 13 11.28 10.12 5.13
CA LEU A 13 10.78 11.07 4.13
C LEU A 13 11.75 11.18 2.94
N GLN A 14 13.05 11.24 3.20
CA GLN A 14 14.05 11.29 2.13
C GLN A 14 14.00 10.04 1.25
N LYS A 15 13.85 8.87 1.85
CA LYS A 15 13.68 7.60 1.12
C LYS A 15 12.40 7.61 0.30
N PHE A 16 11.29 8.05 0.91
CA PHE A 16 10.01 8.13 0.25
C PHE A 16 10.03 9.03 -0.98
N LEU A 17 10.63 10.21 -0.87
CA LEU A 17 10.67 11.17 -1.98
C LEU A 17 11.41 10.61 -3.20
N LYS A 18 12.48 9.85 -2.99
CA LYS A 18 13.17 9.17 -4.08
C LYS A 18 12.29 8.14 -4.76
N ILE A 19 11.54 7.37 -3.99
CA ILE A 19 10.59 6.39 -4.51
C ILE A 19 9.46 7.10 -5.24
N TYR A 20 8.88 8.15 -4.64
CA TYR A 20 7.75 8.90 -5.17
C TYR A 20 8.02 9.50 -6.54
N ASN A 21 9.25 9.92 -6.81
CA ASN A 21 9.64 10.46 -8.11
C ASN A 21 9.50 9.45 -9.25
N ASN A 22 9.46 8.16 -8.93
CA ASN A 22 9.31 7.07 -9.89
C ASN A 22 7.92 6.45 -9.87
N ARG A 23 6.93 7.13 -9.28
CA ARG A 23 5.56 6.60 -9.21
C ARG A 23 4.98 6.34 -10.59
N PRO A 24 4.19 5.27 -10.76
CA PRO A 24 3.69 4.87 -12.09
C PRO A 24 2.58 5.78 -12.61
N ILE A 25 1.84 6.44 -11.72
CA ILE A 25 0.75 7.34 -12.12
C ILE A 25 1.09 8.75 -11.67
N SER A 26 1.45 9.64 -12.62
CA SER A 26 1.85 11.01 -12.31
C SER A 26 0.69 11.87 -11.81
N ASN A 27 -0.52 11.67 -12.36
CA ASN A 27 -1.73 12.37 -11.93
C ASN A 27 -2.76 11.35 -11.44
N ASN A 28 -2.71 11.07 -10.13
CA ASN A 28 -3.59 10.10 -9.50
C ASN A 28 -4.85 10.79 -8.95
N LYS A 29 -5.62 11.37 -9.85
CA LYS A 29 -6.87 12.07 -9.50
C LYS A 29 -7.79 11.14 -8.70
N ASN A 30 -8.33 11.65 -7.59
CA ASN A 30 -9.19 10.93 -6.64
C ASN A 30 -8.49 9.81 -5.87
N GLY A 31 -7.19 9.63 -6.06
CA GLY A 31 -6.39 8.71 -5.27
C GLY A 31 -5.67 9.42 -4.13
N MET A 32 -4.84 8.67 -3.40
CA MET A 32 -4.03 9.20 -2.31
C MET A 32 -3.13 10.34 -2.77
N LYS A 33 -3.06 11.40 -1.98
CA LYS A 33 -2.13 12.50 -2.18
C LYS A 33 -0.79 12.20 -1.53
N ILE A 34 0.23 12.99 -1.87
CA ILE A 34 1.61 12.77 -1.43
C ILE A 34 1.75 12.67 0.09
N ASN A 35 1.06 13.52 0.84
CA ASN A 35 1.13 13.51 2.30
C ASN A 35 0.56 12.24 2.90
N HIS A 36 -0.57 11.76 2.38
CA HIS A 36 -1.16 10.49 2.82
C HIS A 36 -0.31 9.30 2.39
N MET A 37 0.28 9.36 1.21
CA MET A 37 1.20 8.33 0.73
C MET A 37 2.42 8.22 1.64
N PHE A 38 2.99 9.34 2.07
CA PHE A 38 4.12 9.30 3.00
C PHE A 38 3.72 8.70 4.35
N ALA A 39 2.59 9.13 4.92
CA ALA A 39 2.11 8.59 6.19
C ALA A 39 1.92 7.08 6.10
N PHE A 40 1.31 6.60 5.03
CA PHE A 40 1.11 5.17 4.79
C PHE A 40 2.44 4.43 4.62
N PHE A 41 3.34 4.97 3.81
CA PHE A 41 4.68 4.43 3.62
C PHE A 41 5.41 4.29 4.96
N PHE A 42 5.38 5.33 5.79
CA PHE A 42 6.03 5.33 7.10
C PHE A 42 5.46 4.25 8.03
N ILE A 43 4.14 4.15 8.09
CA ILE A 43 3.46 3.14 8.91
C ILE A 43 3.82 1.72 8.46
N LEU A 44 3.79 1.46 7.16
CA LEU A 44 4.15 0.16 6.60
C LEU A 44 5.57 -0.25 6.98
N ARG A 45 6.52 0.67 6.82
CA ARG A 45 7.92 0.40 7.14
C ARG A 45 8.18 0.25 8.62
N LYS A 46 7.38 0.89 9.45
CA LYS A 46 7.49 0.80 10.90
C LYS A 46 6.89 -0.50 11.44
N LEU A 47 5.71 -0.87 10.98
CA LEU A 47 5.00 -2.07 11.44
C LEU A 47 5.53 -3.36 10.81
N LYS A 48 6.00 -3.31 9.58
CA LYS A 48 6.51 -4.46 8.82
C LYS A 48 5.56 -5.66 8.87
N PRO A 49 4.29 -5.50 8.47
CA PRO A 49 3.35 -6.60 8.47
C PRO A 49 3.77 -7.69 7.48
N ASN A 50 3.37 -8.94 7.74
CA ASN A 50 3.60 -10.05 6.83
C ASN A 50 2.58 -10.06 5.69
N TYR A 51 1.40 -9.51 5.95
CA TYR A 51 0.30 -9.43 5.00
C TYR A 51 -0.26 -8.02 4.98
N VAL A 52 -0.57 -7.52 3.80
CA VAL A 52 -1.33 -6.28 3.63
C VAL A 52 -2.55 -6.57 2.78
N ILE A 53 -3.70 -6.14 3.25
CA ILE A 53 -4.95 -6.20 2.49
C ILE A 53 -5.32 -4.77 2.13
N GLU A 54 -5.31 -4.47 0.85
CA GLU A 54 -5.72 -3.19 0.32
C GLU A 54 -7.14 -3.32 -0.22
N SER A 55 -8.06 -2.50 0.29
CA SER A 55 -9.42 -2.42 -0.25
C SER A 55 -9.60 -1.06 -0.92
N GLY A 56 -9.78 -1.10 -2.23
CA GLY A 56 -9.79 0.09 -3.08
C GLY A 56 -8.47 0.22 -3.84
N VAL A 57 -8.45 -0.16 -5.10
CA VAL A 57 -7.21 -0.23 -5.91
C VAL A 57 -7.08 0.95 -6.86
N LEU A 58 -8.18 1.40 -7.44
CA LEU A 58 -8.22 2.46 -8.44
C LEU A 58 -7.18 2.21 -9.56
N ARG A 59 -6.21 3.09 -9.75
CA ARG A 59 -5.19 2.94 -10.81
C ARG A 59 -3.99 2.09 -10.38
N GLY A 60 -3.89 1.75 -9.08
CA GLY A 60 -2.83 0.87 -8.55
C GLY A 60 -1.67 1.59 -7.89
N GLN A 61 -1.74 2.90 -7.68
CA GLN A 61 -0.63 3.64 -7.06
C GLN A 61 -0.41 3.21 -5.60
N GLY A 62 -1.49 2.97 -4.86
CA GLY A 62 -1.40 2.45 -3.49
C GLY A 62 -0.75 1.08 -3.46
N THR A 63 -1.14 0.19 -4.36
CA THR A 63 -0.54 -1.15 -4.49
C THR A 63 0.97 -1.04 -4.74
N TRP A 64 1.36 -0.19 -5.69
CA TRP A 64 2.77 0.08 -5.98
C TRP A 64 3.53 0.57 -4.74
N LEU A 65 2.92 1.49 -3.98
CA LEU A 65 3.53 2.04 -2.76
C LEU A 65 3.78 0.95 -1.72
N ILE A 66 2.81 0.06 -1.52
CA ILE A 66 2.95 -1.06 -0.58
C ILE A 66 4.13 -1.95 -0.98
N GLU A 67 4.25 -2.27 -2.25
CA GLU A 67 5.36 -3.09 -2.75
C GLU A 67 6.71 -2.42 -2.53
N LYS A 68 6.79 -1.10 -2.73
CA LYS A 68 8.03 -0.35 -2.53
C LYS A 68 8.41 -0.24 -1.06
N ALA A 69 7.42 -0.09 -0.20
CA ALA A 69 7.65 -0.04 1.25
C ALA A 69 8.05 -1.41 1.81
N LEU A 70 7.44 -2.48 1.30
CA LEU A 70 7.54 -3.83 1.84
C LEU A 70 7.76 -4.86 0.72
N PRO A 71 8.99 -4.98 0.18
CA PRO A 71 9.25 -5.84 -0.99
C PRO A 71 8.93 -7.33 -0.78
N ASN A 72 8.92 -7.80 0.47
CA ASN A 72 8.74 -9.23 0.78
C ASN A 72 7.39 -9.55 1.43
N THR A 73 6.48 -8.58 1.49
CA THR A 73 5.16 -8.76 2.10
C THR A 73 4.17 -9.32 1.08
N LYS A 74 3.30 -10.19 1.54
CA LYS A 74 2.21 -10.71 0.70
C LYS A 74 1.06 -9.70 0.67
N ILE A 75 0.66 -9.32 -0.54
CA ILE A 75 -0.34 -8.27 -0.75
C ILE A 75 -1.58 -8.86 -1.42
N PHE A 76 -2.75 -8.55 -0.84
CA PHE A 76 -4.05 -8.79 -1.46
C PHE A 76 -4.67 -7.45 -1.77
N SER A 77 -5.00 -7.20 -3.03
CA SER A 77 -5.61 -5.94 -3.47
C SER A 77 -7.01 -6.22 -3.99
N ILE A 78 -8.00 -5.65 -3.31
CA ILE A 78 -9.42 -5.94 -3.51
C ILE A 78 -10.12 -4.72 -4.06
N ASP A 79 -10.90 -4.90 -5.11
CA ASP A 79 -11.76 -3.86 -5.66
C ASP A 79 -12.93 -4.49 -6.40
N LEU A 80 -14.05 -3.80 -6.42
CA LEU A 80 -15.21 -4.19 -7.23
C LEU A 80 -14.96 -3.96 -8.71
N ASP A 81 -14.06 -3.04 -9.04
CA ASP A 81 -13.67 -2.73 -10.41
C ASP A 81 -12.15 -2.65 -10.54
N LEU A 82 -11.54 -3.70 -11.07
CA LEU A 82 -10.10 -3.76 -11.32
C LEU A 82 -9.71 -3.27 -12.72
N SER A 83 -10.68 -2.85 -13.53
CA SER A 83 -10.44 -2.44 -14.93
C SER A 83 -9.70 -1.11 -15.04
N THR A 84 -9.75 -0.26 -14.01
CA THR A 84 -9.13 1.06 -14.02
C THR A 84 -7.63 1.04 -13.68
N ARG A 85 -7.09 -0.13 -13.34
CA ARG A 85 -5.66 -0.23 -13.00
C ARG A 85 -4.77 0.17 -14.17
N LYS A 86 -3.78 1.00 -13.88
CA LYS A 86 -2.66 1.34 -14.77
C LYS A 86 -1.39 0.67 -14.33
N TYR A 87 -1.23 0.46 -13.02
CA TYR A 87 -0.15 -0.35 -12.46
C TYR A 87 -0.72 -1.70 -12.04
N ILE A 88 -0.15 -2.77 -12.55
CA ILE A 88 -0.55 -4.15 -12.24
C ILE A 88 0.72 -4.93 -11.87
N SER A 89 0.74 -5.47 -10.65
CA SER A 89 1.87 -6.25 -10.17
C SER A 89 1.62 -7.75 -10.32
N LYS A 90 2.65 -8.48 -10.72
CA LYS A 90 2.62 -9.94 -10.75
C LYS A 90 2.76 -10.57 -9.36
N LYS A 91 3.22 -9.80 -8.37
CA LYS A 91 3.42 -10.27 -7.00
C LYS A 91 2.16 -10.17 -6.14
N VAL A 92 1.18 -9.42 -6.59
CA VAL A 92 -0.03 -9.10 -5.83
C VAL A 92 -1.15 -10.05 -6.24
N LYS A 93 -1.88 -10.56 -5.26
CA LYS A 93 -3.11 -11.30 -5.52
C LYS A 93 -4.27 -10.31 -5.58
N TYR A 94 -4.80 -10.09 -6.77
CA TYR A 94 -5.95 -9.22 -6.97
C TYR A 94 -7.24 -10.01 -6.84
N LEU A 95 -8.19 -9.44 -6.11
CA LEU A 95 -9.50 -10.05 -5.87
C LEU A 95 -10.60 -9.08 -6.31
N ASN A 96 -11.31 -9.45 -7.35
CA ASN A 96 -12.43 -8.65 -7.89
C ASN A 96 -13.70 -9.00 -7.12
N GLN A 97 -13.86 -8.42 -5.93
CA GLN A 97 -14.94 -8.75 -5.01
C GLN A 97 -15.09 -7.66 -3.96
N ASP A 98 -16.18 -7.74 -3.18
CA ASP A 98 -16.33 -6.96 -1.96
C ASP A 98 -15.41 -7.53 -0.87
N PHE A 99 -14.86 -6.64 -0.04
CA PHE A 99 -13.99 -7.04 1.07
C PHE A 99 -14.66 -8.06 2.00
N LYS A 100 -15.97 -7.97 2.19
CA LYS A 100 -16.71 -8.88 3.09
C LYS A 100 -16.61 -10.36 2.69
N TYR A 101 -16.23 -10.65 1.45
CA TYR A 101 -16.04 -12.02 0.97
C TYR A 101 -14.60 -12.51 1.06
N PHE A 102 -13.71 -11.73 1.67
CA PHE A 102 -12.32 -12.12 1.82
C PHE A 102 -12.21 -13.34 2.74
N ASP A 103 -11.59 -14.40 2.24
CA ASP A 103 -11.45 -15.67 2.96
C ASP A 103 -10.05 -16.29 2.86
N GLU A 104 -9.06 -15.50 2.43
CA GLU A 104 -7.69 -15.98 2.32
C GLU A 104 -7.09 -16.28 3.70
N LYS A 105 -6.21 -17.28 3.75
CA LYS A 105 -5.52 -17.64 5.00
C LYS A 105 -4.43 -16.62 5.31
N ILE A 106 -4.61 -15.92 6.39
CA ILE A 106 -3.65 -14.92 6.90
C ILE A 106 -3.54 -15.07 8.42
N ASP A 107 -2.46 -14.53 9.00
CA ASP A 107 -2.36 -14.35 10.43
C ASP A 107 -2.83 -12.92 10.78
N PRO A 108 -3.99 -12.76 11.45
CA PRO A 108 -4.51 -11.43 11.76
C PRO A 108 -3.56 -10.57 12.58
N LYS A 109 -2.71 -11.18 13.41
CA LYS A 109 -1.73 -10.46 14.24
C LYS A 109 -0.59 -9.85 13.42
N LYS A 110 -0.39 -10.34 12.18
CA LYS A 110 0.69 -9.91 11.28
C LYS A 110 0.13 -9.25 10.02
N THR A 111 -1.11 -8.81 10.06
CA THR A 111 -1.83 -8.26 8.91
C THR A 111 -2.19 -6.81 9.15
N LEU A 112 -1.95 -5.98 8.14
CA LEU A 112 -2.45 -4.61 8.09
C LEU A 112 -3.52 -4.52 7.02
N VAL A 113 -4.66 -3.93 7.37
CA VAL A 113 -5.75 -3.69 6.43
C VAL A 113 -5.81 -2.18 6.14
N PHE A 114 -5.85 -1.85 4.88
CA PHE A 114 -5.93 -0.48 4.41
C PHE A 114 -7.16 -0.30 3.53
N PHE A 115 -8.04 0.62 3.93
CA PHE A 115 -9.20 1.02 3.14
C PHE A 115 -8.95 2.39 2.53
N ASP A 116 -9.00 2.43 1.24
CA ASP A 116 -8.86 3.69 0.50
C ASP A 116 -10.22 4.22 0.03
#